data_5758b3618b949e6507ac3672974d1ac5
#
_entry.id   5758b3618b949e6507ac3672974d1ac5
#
_cell.length_a   1.000
_cell.length_b   1.000
_cell.length_c   1.000
_cell.angle_alpha   90.00
_cell.angle_beta   90.00
_cell.angle_gamma   90.00
#
_symmetry.space_group_name_H-M   'P 1'
#
loop_
_entity.id
_entity.type
_entity.pdbx_description
1 polymer ?
#
loop_
_entity_poly.entity_id
_entity_poly.type
_entity_poly.pdbx_seq_one_letter_code
_entity_poly.pdbx_strand_id
1 'polypeptide(L)'
;IWVGRHNIVAKTKMDFDNEQAIAANRILQENETLYTFVRDSLNSGKAAIFEYVAPTNRIVIPYKDEKLVLLQVRDEETGEYFDPLYAIDPGVDVAKHIVNAEKIETHLAVAEFKEDVEGWVLTLDNGMMCKVKTQWYCDRHRLLTVDAYHENTIIEHILNETFDDLVATLDHDDPVRENMNKVLEKIRSWIKVATVDVEVELDMFHGDFNSSRKDYAIESNKDPLFSVVMKVIDGNDIYDELVSYIRRNTNRLETAREFLKEI
;
A
#
# COMPACT_ATOMS: atom_id res chain seq x y z
N ILE A 1 -10.88 4.52 3.05
CA ILE A 1 -11.16 5.85 3.64
C ILE A 1 -11.71 5.63 5.03
N TRP A 2 -10.98 6.04 6.03
CA TRP A 2 -11.44 6.07 7.42
C TRP A 2 -11.87 7.49 7.77
N VAL A 3 -12.96 7.66 8.51
CA VAL A 3 -13.49 8.98 8.81
C VAL A 3 -13.54 9.19 10.31
N GLY A 4 -12.83 10.22 10.77
CA GLY A 4 -13.17 10.86 12.03
C GLY A 4 -14.45 11.67 11.86
N ARG A 5 -15.32 11.69 12.87
CA ARG A 5 -16.67 12.32 12.85
C ARG A 5 -16.73 13.81 12.44
N HIS A 6 -15.61 14.45 12.15
CA HIS A 6 -15.54 15.88 11.82
C HIS A 6 -14.87 16.22 10.48
N ASN A 7 -14.06 15.31 9.90
CA ASN A 7 -13.47 15.51 8.58
C ASN A 7 -13.35 14.17 7.85
N ILE A 8 -13.74 14.13 6.57
CA ILE A 8 -13.55 12.97 5.70
C ILE A 8 -12.08 12.96 5.28
N VAL A 9 -11.40 11.84 5.52
CA VAL A 9 -9.99 11.67 5.16
C VAL A 9 -9.83 10.39 4.37
N ALA A 10 -9.19 10.48 3.21
CA ALA A 10 -8.72 9.34 2.45
C ALA A 10 -7.40 8.85 3.06
N LYS A 11 -7.25 7.53 3.14
CA LYS A 11 -5.99 6.89 3.52
C LYS A 11 -5.70 5.73 2.55
N THR A 12 -4.45 5.40 2.39
CA THR A 12 -4.06 4.11 1.82
C THR A 12 -4.25 2.98 2.85
N LYS A 13 -3.91 1.76 2.51
CA LYS A 13 -4.04 0.61 3.42
C LYS A 13 -3.33 0.85 4.77
N MET A 14 -2.20 1.54 4.78
CA MET A 14 -1.36 1.72 5.97
C MET A 14 -1.11 3.18 6.36
N ASP A 15 -1.28 4.15 5.45
CA ASP A 15 -0.82 5.50 5.67
C ASP A 15 -1.89 6.54 5.34
N PHE A 16 -1.92 7.61 6.14
CA PHE A 16 -2.78 8.78 5.95
C PHE A 16 -2.09 9.90 5.17
N ASP A 17 -0.75 9.92 5.14
CA ASP A 17 0.06 11.07 4.72
C ASP A 17 1.01 10.75 3.55
N ASN A 18 0.93 9.56 2.95
CA ASN A 18 1.70 9.27 1.74
C ASN A 18 1.17 10.07 0.54
N GLU A 19 1.95 10.17 -0.53
CA GLU A 19 1.62 10.96 -1.72
C GLU A 19 0.26 10.61 -2.31
N GLN A 20 -0.12 9.32 -2.30
CA GLN A 20 -1.41 8.85 -2.82
C GLN A 20 -2.57 9.28 -1.90
N ALA A 21 -2.40 9.19 -0.57
CA ALA A 21 -3.39 9.65 0.39
C ALA A 21 -3.59 11.17 0.31
N ILE A 22 -2.49 11.94 0.21
CA ILE A 22 -2.53 13.41 0.03
C ILE A 22 -3.27 13.78 -1.26
N ALA A 23 -2.95 13.12 -2.39
CA ALA A 23 -3.62 13.35 -3.66
C ALA A 23 -5.11 12.98 -3.59
N ALA A 24 -5.46 11.84 -2.98
CA ALA A 24 -6.84 11.43 -2.80
C ALA A 24 -7.64 12.42 -1.94
N ASN A 25 -7.06 12.94 -0.87
CA ASN A 25 -7.69 13.96 -0.03
C ASN A 25 -7.91 15.27 -0.78
N ARG A 26 -6.96 15.70 -1.60
CA ARG A 26 -7.12 16.87 -2.47
C ARG A 26 -8.27 16.68 -3.47
N ILE A 27 -8.32 15.54 -4.17
CA ILE A 27 -9.41 15.24 -5.13
C ILE A 27 -10.76 15.23 -4.43
N LEU A 28 -10.86 14.64 -3.22
CA LEU A 28 -12.10 14.65 -2.42
C LEU A 28 -12.54 16.07 -2.08
N GLN A 29 -11.63 16.96 -1.71
CA GLN A 29 -11.94 18.35 -1.34
C GLN A 29 -12.35 19.20 -2.55
N GLU A 30 -11.80 18.92 -3.71
CA GLU A 30 -12.06 19.66 -4.96
C GLU A 30 -13.35 19.18 -5.68
N ASN A 31 -13.85 17.96 -5.36
CA ASN A 31 -15.03 17.38 -6.01
C ASN A 31 -16.19 17.22 -5.01
N GLU A 32 -17.12 18.19 -5.04
CA GLU A 32 -18.27 18.23 -4.13
C GLU A 32 -19.19 17.01 -4.25
N THR A 33 -19.39 16.48 -5.46
CA THR A 33 -20.21 15.28 -5.69
C THR A 33 -19.57 14.06 -5.04
N LEU A 34 -18.27 13.87 -5.27
CA LEU A 34 -17.51 12.77 -4.69
C LEU A 34 -17.48 12.90 -3.15
N TYR A 35 -17.23 14.09 -2.63
CA TYR A 35 -17.24 14.36 -1.20
C TYR A 35 -18.59 14.03 -0.57
N THR A 36 -19.69 14.47 -1.19
CA THR A 36 -21.06 14.19 -0.72
C THR A 36 -21.35 12.71 -0.73
N PHE A 37 -21.01 11.99 -1.81
CA PHE A 37 -21.17 10.54 -1.90
C PHE A 37 -20.43 9.81 -0.77
N VAL A 38 -19.17 10.15 -0.55
CA VAL A 38 -18.34 9.53 0.50
C VAL A 38 -18.91 9.84 1.89
N ARG A 39 -19.29 11.10 2.14
CA ARG A 39 -19.93 11.52 3.39
C ARG A 39 -21.20 10.73 3.71
N ASP A 40 -22.08 10.60 2.72
CA ASP A 40 -23.37 9.95 2.89
C ASP A 40 -23.21 8.42 3.05
N SER A 41 -22.23 7.82 2.34
CA SER A 41 -21.84 6.43 2.55
C SER A 41 -21.41 6.19 4.00
N LEU A 42 -20.57 7.04 4.55
CA LEU A 42 -20.05 6.92 5.90
C LEU A 42 -21.11 7.16 6.98
N ASN A 43 -21.99 8.13 6.76
CA ASN A 43 -23.13 8.37 7.65
C ASN A 43 -24.06 7.16 7.71
N SER A 44 -24.06 6.32 6.67
CA SER A 44 -24.82 5.06 6.62
C SER A 44 -24.00 3.83 7.06
N GLY A 45 -22.84 4.02 7.70
CA GLY A 45 -21.98 2.93 8.18
C GLY A 45 -21.23 2.18 7.07
N LYS A 46 -20.99 2.83 5.94
CA LYS A 46 -20.34 2.21 4.78
C LYS A 46 -19.07 2.95 4.38
N ALA A 47 -18.02 2.21 4.11
CA ALA A 47 -16.76 2.73 3.59
C ALA A 47 -16.70 2.59 2.07
N ALA A 48 -16.36 3.67 1.37
CA ALA A 48 -16.12 3.65 -0.07
C ALA A 48 -14.64 3.35 -0.34
N ILE A 49 -14.37 2.43 -1.25
CA ILE A 49 -13.03 1.96 -1.63
C ILE A 49 -12.74 2.43 -3.05
N PHE A 50 -11.65 3.18 -3.22
CA PHE A 50 -11.27 3.77 -4.49
C PHE A 50 -9.91 3.28 -4.95
N GLU A 51 -9.73 3.23 -6.26
CA GLU A 51 -8.42 3.21 -6.91
C GLU A 51 -8.01 4.64 -7.25
N TYR A 52 -6.79 5.01 -6.84
CA TYR A 52 -6.17 6.25 -7.27
C TYR A 52 -5.42 6.01 -8.57
N VAL A 53 -5.82 6.69 -9.64
CA VAL A 53 -5.18 6.63 -10.94
C VAL A 53 -4.66 8.00 -11.34
N ALA A 54 -3.41 8.04 -11.83
CA ALA A 54 -2.77 9.27 -12.29
C ALA A 54 -1.68 8.98 -13.33
N PRO A 55 -1.35 9.95 -14.20
CA PRO A 55 -0.21 9.81 -15.13
C PRO A 55 1.12 9.55 -14.41
N THR A 56 1.29 10.12 -13.21
CA THR A 56 2.47 9.99 -12.35
C THR A 56 2.50 8.69 -11.55
N ASN A 57 1.34 8.05 -11.35
CA ASN A 57 1.20 6.76 -10.64
C ASN A 57 1.10 5.59 -11.62
N ARG A 58 1.90 5.62 -12.69
CA ARG A 58 1.86 4.64 -13.77
C ARG A 58 2.87 3.53 -13.52
N ILE A 59 2.39 2.28 -13.58
CA ILE A 59 3.28 1.10 -13.72
C ILE A 59 3.23 0.61 -15.17
N VAL A 60 2.11 0.12 -15.65
CA VAL A 60 1.94 -0.39 -17.02
C VAL A 60 0.95 0.44 -17.83
N ILE A 61 -0.25 0.67 -17.27
CA ILE A 61 -1.35 1.33 -17.98
C ILE A 61 -1.18 2.84 -17.95
N PRO A 62 -1.19 3.53 -19.11
CA PRO A 62 -1.11 4.97 -19.16
C PRO A 62 -2.46 5.60 -18.83
N TYR A 63 -2.60 6.10 -17.62
CA TYR A 63 -3.74 6.94 -17.27
C TYR A 63 -3.53 8.36 -17.80
N LYS A 64 -4.58 8.96 -18.37
CA LYS A 64 -4.54 10.33 -18.92
C LYS A 64 -4.85 11.38 -17.86
N ASP A 65 -5.76 11.03 -16.95
CA ASP A 65 -6.30 11.93 -15.96
C ASP A 65 -6.00 11.40 -14.56
N GLU A 66 -5.83 12.33 -13.63
CA GLU A 66 -5.71 12.05 -12.21
C GLU A 66 -7.10 12.01 -11.60
N LYS A 67 -7.48 10.90 -10.98
CA LYS A 67 -8.81 10.72 -10.36
C LYS A 67 -8.89 9.56 -9.38
N LEU A 68 -9.99 9.53 -8.63
CA LEU A 68 -10.42 8.40 -7.84
C LEU A 68 -11.52 7.62 -8.58
N VAL A 69 -11.32 6.32 -8.74
CA VAL A 69 -12.29 5.41 -9.36
C VAL A 69 -12.88 4.52 -8.28
N LEU A 70 -14.19 4.59 -8.06
CA LEU A 70 -14.89 3.76 -7.08
C LEU A 70 -14.82 2.29 -7.49
N LEU A 71 -14.26 1.46 -6.62
CA LEU A 71 -14.17 0.01 -6.82
C LEU A 71 -15.32 -0.71 -6.12
N GLN A 72 -15.55 -0.36 -4.84
CA GLN A 72 -16.50 -1.05 -3.96
C GLN A 72 -17.00 -0.14 -2.85
N VAL A 73 -18.14 -0.49 -2.28
CA VAL A 73 -18.65 0.05 -1.03
C VAL A 73 -18.76 -1.11 -0.04
N ARG A 74 -18.22 -0.93 1.17
CA ARG A 74 -18.18 -1.99 2.18
C ARG A 74 -18.90 -1.55 3.43
N ASP A 75 -19.74 -2.41 3.98
CA ASP A 75 -20.34 -2.20 5.31
C ASP A 75 -19.27 -2.35 6.39
N GLU A 76 -19.19 -1.39 7.30
CA GLU A 76 -18.15 -1.38 8.34
C GLU A 76 -18.42 -2.40 9.46
N GLU A 77 -19.69 -2.74 9.72
CA GLU A 77 -20.08 -3.66 10.78
C GLU A 77 -20.05 -5.12 10.30
N THR A 78 -20.69 -5.41 9.16
CA THR A 78 -20.81 -6.77 8.65
C THR A 78 -19.64 -7.19 7.76
N GLY A 79 -18.95 -6.23 7.17
CA GLY A 79 -17.90 -6.46 6.20
C GLY A 79 -18.40 -6.83 4.80
N GLU A 80 -19.71 -6.80 4.57
CA GLU A 80 -20.30 -7.08 3.26
C GLU A 80 -19.93 -6.02 2.23
N TYR A 81 -19.74 -6.46 0.99
CA TYR A 81 -19.50 -5.59 -0.15
C TYR A 81 -20.77 -5.36 -0.94
N PHE A 82 -21.01 -4.11 -1.31
CA PHE A 82 -22.13 -3.69 -2.13
C PHE A 82 -21.65 -3.33 -3.53
N ASP A 83 -22.43 -3.75 -4.54
CA ASP A 83 -22.16 -3.36 -5.91
C ASP A 83 -22.27 -1.83 -6.05
N PRO A 84 -21.21 -1.12 -6.44
CA PRO A 84 -21.24 0.31 -6.59
C PRO A 84 -22.25 0.79 -7.64
N LEU A 85 -22.68 -0.04 -8.60
CA LEU A 85 -23.69 0.31 -9.58
C LEU A 85 -25.06 0.67 -8.96
N TYR A 86 -25.36 0.17 -7.76
CA TYR A 86 -26.59 0.53 -7.05
C TYR A 86 -26.48 1.78 -6.17
N ALA A 87 -25.26 2.31 -6.02
CA ALA A 87 -24.97 3.43 -5.16
C ALA A 87 -24.54 4.70 -5.93
N ILE A 88 -24.69 4.70 -7.27
CA ILE A 88 -24.08 5.74 -8.12
C ILE A 88 -24.88 7.03 -8.05
N ASP A 89 -24.21 8.08 -7.60
CA ASP A 89 -24.53 9.46 -7.93
C ASP A 89 -23.87 9.79 -9.29
N PRO A 90 -24.59 10.40 -10.25
CA PRO A 90 -23.99 10.83 -11.50
C PRO A 90 -22.87 11.86 -11.22
N GLY A 91 -21.62 11.48 -11.48
CA GLY A 91 -20.43 12.30 -11.22
C GLY A 91 -19.33 11.60 -10.41
N VAL A 92 -19.58 10.37 -9.91
CA VAL A 92 -18.55 9.50 -9.35
C VAL A 92 -18.07 8.54 -10.44
N ASP A 93 -16.77 8.55 -10.72
CA ASP A 93 -16.17 7.55 -11.61
C ASP A 93 -16.21 6.17 -10.95
N VAL A 94 -16.77 5.18 -11.63
CA VAL A 94 -16.91 3.80 -11.14
C VAL A 94 -16.14 2.86 -12.03
N ALA A 95 -15.52 1.83 -11.46
CA ALA A 95 -14.91 0.75 -12.23
C ALA A 95 -15.97 0.06 -13.10
N LYS A 96 -15.57 -0.29 -14.31
CA LYS A 96 -16.50 -0.94 -15.25
C LYS A 96 -16.89 -2.34 -14.74
N HIS A 97 -18.18 -2.55 -14.52
CA HIS A 97 -18.73 -3.83 -14.12
C HIS A 97 -19.27 -4.61 -15.33
N ILE A 98 -19.13 -5.92 -15.29
CA ILE A 98 -19.70 -6.85 -16.27
C ILE A 98 -20.55 -7.85 -15.50
N VAL A 99 -21.86 -7.70 -15.60
CA VAL A 99 -22.85 -8.46 -14.82
C VAL A 99 -23.44 -9.59 -15.64
N ASN A 100 -22.63 -10.45 -16.26
CA ASN A 100 -23.17 -11.61 -16.99
C ASN A 100 -22.19 -12.78 -16.93
N ALA A 101 -22.56 -13.83 -16.20
CA ALA A 101 -21.75 -15.03 -16.02
C ALA A 101 -21.38 -15.70 -17.37
N GLU A 102 -22.29 -15.70 -18.38
CA GLU A 102 -21.99 -16.26 -19.70
C GLU A 102 -20.89 -15.50 -20.45
N LYS A 103 -20.62 -14.23 -20.07
CA LYS A 103 -19.55 -13.44 -20.67
C LYS A 103 -18.22 -13.59 -19.92
N ILE A 104 -18.23 -14.12 -18.70
CA ILE A 104 -17.00 -14.28 -17.90
C ILE A 104 -16.03 -15.20 -18.62
N GLU A 105 -16.49 -16.37 -19.11
CA GLU A 105 -15.65 -17.30 -19.87
C GLU A 105 -15.06 -16.64 -21.11
N THR A 106 -15.88 -15.87 -21.84
CA THR A 106 -15.42 -15.13 -23.02
C THR A 106 -14.38 -14.06 -22.64
N HIS A 107 -14.58 -13.35 -21.52
CA HIS A 107 -13.61 -12.35 -21.03
C HIS A 107 -12.32 -13.00 -20.56
N LEU A 108 -12.38 -14.12 -19.88
CA LEU A 108 -11.20 -14.88 -19.46
C LEU A 108 -10.45 -15.46 -20.66
N ALA A 109 -11.15 -15.99 -21.67
CA ALA A 109 -10.53 -16.49 -22.89
C ALA A 109 -9.86 -15.37 -23.72
N VAL A 110 -10.38 -14.16 -23.67
CA VAL A 110 -9.80 -12.97 -24.33
C VAL A 110 -8.73 -12.31 -23.44
N ALA A 111 -8.68 -12.64 -22.15
CA ALA A 111 -7.73 -12.07 -21.19
C ALA A 111 -6.26 -12.24 -21.63
N GLU A 112 -5.95 -13.38 -22.24
CA GLU A 112 -4.62 -13.69 -22.72
C GLU A 112 -4.12 -12.72 -23.80
N PHE A 113 -5.05 -12.21 -24.63
CA PHE A 113 -4.73 -11.40 -25.81
C PHE A 113 -5.11 -9.92 -25.69
N LYS A 114 -5.75 -9.51 -24.58
CA LYS A 114 -6.26 -8.16 -24.47
C LYS A 114 -5.18 -7.19 -23.99
N GLU A 115 -4.82 -6.26 -24.88
CA GLU A 115 -3.89 -5.17 -24.61
C GLU A 115 -4.57 -4.02 -23.84
N ASP A 116 -3.78 -3.22 -23.16
CA ASP A 116 -4.19 -2.02 -22.41
C ASP A 116 -5.23 -2.27 -21.28
N VAL A 117 -5.29 -3.50 -20.76
CA VAL A 117 -6.14 -3.88 -19.62
C VAL A 117 -5.29 -4.63 -18.60
N GLU A 118 -5.34 -4.19 -17.34
CA GLU A 118 -4.68 -4.90 -16.25
C GLU A 118 -5.31 -6.26 -15.98
N GLY A 119 -6.64 -6.30 -15.90
CA GLY A 119 -7.40 -7.50 -15.60
C GLY A 119 -8.79 -7.21 -15.07
N TRP A 120 -9.33 -8.18 -14.34
CA TRP A 120 -10.66 -8.11 -13.74
C TRP A 120 -10.62 -8.56 -12.27
N VAL A 121 -11.55 -8.05 -11.49
CA VAL A 121 -11.92 -8.63 -10.20
C VAL A 121 -13.20 -9.43 -10.40
N LEU A 122 -13.14 -10.72 -10.14
CA LEU A 122 -14.29 -11.62 -10.15
C LEU A 122 -14.86 -11.68 -8.73
N THR A 123 -16.16 -11.41 -8.62
CA THR A 123 -16.90 -11.63 -7.37
C THR A 123 -17.72 -12.90 -7.52
N LEU A 124 -17.49 -13.88 -6.66
CA LEU A 124 -18.20 -15.15 -6.63
C LEU A 124 -19.50 -15.02 -5.82
N ASP A 125 -20.44 -15.97 -6.01
CA ASP A 125 -21.74 -15.96 -5.32
C ASP A 125 -21.64 -15.99 -3.79
N ASN A 126 -20.54 -16.47 -3.24
CA ASN A 126 -20.26 -16.47 -1.81
C ASN A 126 -19.60 -15.18 -1.31
N GLY A 127 -19.49 -14.13 -2.14
CA GLY A 127 -18.88 -12.85 -1.84
C GLY A 127 -17.33 -12.86 -1.90
N MET A 128 -16.70 -13.99 -2.19
CA MET A 128 -15.25 -14.05 -2.36
C MET A 128 -14.84 -13.36 -3.66
N MET A 129 -13.78 -12.57 -3.58
CA MET A 129 -13.23 -11.86 -4.73
C MET A 129 -11.87 -12.42 -5.12
N CYS A 130 -11.63 -12.57 -6.42
CA CYS A 130 -10.34 -12.93 -6.97
C CYS A 130 -9.94 -12.01 -8.11
N LYS A 131 -8.66 -11.64 -8.17
CA LYS A 131 -8.10 -10.77 -9.22
C LYS A 131 -7.51 -11.65 -10.32
N VAL A 132 -7.93 -11.44 -11.57
CA VAL A 132 -7.39 -12.09 -12.76
C VAL A 132 -6.73 -11.04 -13.63
N LYS A 133 -5.40 -11.14 -13.77
CA LYS A 133 -4.61 -10.22 -14.62
C LYS A 133 -4.49 -10.75 -16.04
N THR A 134 -4.38 -9.85 -17.02
CA THR A 134 -4.11 -10.25 -18.40
C THR A 134 -2.65 -10.68 -18.55
N GLN A 135 -2.38 -11.63 -19.48
CA GLN A 135 -1.00 -12.02 -19.80
C GLN A 135 -0.20 -10.83 -20.33
N TRP A 136 -0.82 -10.00 -21.17
CA TRP A 136 -0.21 -8.77 -21.67
C TRP A 136 0.27 -7.84 -20.56
N TYR A 137 -0.56 -7.64 -19.51
CA TYR A 137 -0.17 -6.81 -18.36
C TYR A 137 1.00 -7.44 -17.59
N CYS A 138 0.94 -8.74 -17.32
CA CYS A 138 1.99 -9.46 -16.61
C CYS A 138 3.33 -9.38 -17.35
N ASP A 139 3.33 -9.60 -18.68
CA ASP A 139 4.54 -9.55 -19.49
C ASP A 139 5.13 -8.13 -19.55
N ARG A 140 4.28 -7.13 -19.71
CA ARG A 140 4.73 -5.74 -19.71
C ARG A 140 5.21 -5.27 -18.35
N HIS A 141 4.53 -5.67 -17.30
CA HIS A 141 4.98 -5.39 -15.94
C HIS A 141 6.35 -6.02 -15.69
N ARG A 142 6.54 -7.28 -16.09
CA ARG A 142 7.85 -7.97 -16.00
C ARG A 142 8.93 -7.24 -16.78
N LEU A 143 8.65 -6.78 -18.01
CA LEU A 143 9.61 -6.04 -18.84
C LEU A 143 9.96 -4.65 -18.28
N LEU A 144 8.98 -3.97 -17.68
CA LEU A 144 9.20 -2.63 -17.09
C LEU A 144 9.88 -2.71 -15.71
N THR A 145 9.89 -3.90 -15.10
CA THR A 145 10.43 -4.15 -13.78
C THR A 145 11.56 -5.17 -13.79
N VAL A 146 12.44 -5.13 -14.83
CA VAL A 146 13.59 -6.05 -14.93
C VAL A 146 14.46 -6.03 -13.67
N ASP A 147 14.54 -4.87 -13.00
CA ASP A 147 15.20 -4.73 -11.70
C ASP A 147 14.25 -4.99 -10.51
N ALA A 148 12.99 -5.36 -10.77
CA ALA A 148 11.96 -5.53 -9.74
C ALA A 148 12.26 -6.66 -8.75
N TYR A 149 13.12 -7.60 -9.13
CA TYR A 149 13.47 -8.76 -8.29
C TYR A 149 14.80 -8.60 -7.57
N HIS A 150 15.43 -7.44 -7.70
CA HIS A 150 16.57 -7.10 -6.86
C HIS A 150 16.11 -6.82 -5.43
N GLU A 151 16.90 -7.19 -4.45
CA GLU A 151 16.55 -7.11 -3.04
C GLU A 151 16.17 -5.69 -2.61
N ASN A 152 16.86 -4.66 -3.09
CA ASN A 152 16.51 -3.26 -2.82
C ASN A 152 15.13 -2.87 -3.38
N THR A 153 14.77 -3.35 -4.57
CA THR A 153 13.45 -3.10 -5.17
C THR A 153 12.35 -3.86 -4.43
N ILE A 154 12.61 -5.13 -4.05
CA ILE A 154 11.68 -5.92 -3.24
C ILE A 154 11.40 -5.22 -1.89
N ILE A 155 12.46 -4.73 -1.22
CA ILE A 155 12.33 -3.99 0.05
C ILE A 155 11.48 -2.73 -0.17
N GLU A 156 11.72 -1.96 -1.23
CA GLU A 156 10.93 -0.75 -1.51
C GLU A 156 9.45 -1.09 -1.75
N HIS A 157 9.14 -2.19 -2.46
CA HIS A 157 7.76 -2.67 -2.60
C HIS A 157 7.14 -3.10 -1.27
N ILE A 158 7.93 -3.68 -0.37
CA ILE A 158 7.46 -4.02 0.98
C ILE A 158 7.12 -2.76 1.77
N LEU A 159 8.02 -1.77 1.76
CA LEU A 159 7.85 -0.50 2.49
C LEU A 159 6.73 0.38 1.92
N ASN A 160 6.44 0.27 0.62
CA ASN A 160 5.34 0.96 -0.06
C ASN A 160 4.04 0.14 -0.10
N GLU A 161 4.03 -1.07 0.48
CA GLU A 161 2.87 -1.98 0.53
C GLU A 161 2.32 -2.44 -0.83
N THR A 162 3.14 -2.38 -1.85
CA THR A 162 2.87 -2.87 -3.20
C THR A 162 3.47 -4.25 -3.45
N PHE A 163 3.94 -4.93 -2.39
CA PHE A 163 4.56 -6.26 -2.48
C PHE A 163 3.62 -7.32 -3.06
N ASP A 164 2.34 -7.30 -2.66
CA ASP A 164 1.35 -8.26 -3.17
C ASP A 164 1.13 -8.09 -4.68
N ASP A 165 1.16 -6.85 -5.18
CA ASP A 165 1.07 -6.56 -6.61
C ASP A 165 2.31 -7.07 -7.37
N LEU A 166 3.49 -6.90 -6.80
CA LEU A 166 4.73 -7.42 -7.38
C LEU A 166 4.70 -8.96 -7.45
N VAL A 167 4.32 -9.64 -6.37
CA VAL A 167 4.20 -11.11 -6.33
C VAL A 167 3.15 -11.61 -7.31
N ALA A 168 2.06 -10.87 -7.50
CA ALA A 168 1.00 -11.26 -8.44
C ALA A 168 1.42 -11.24 -9.92
N THR A 169 2.59 -10.65 -10.25
CA THR A 169 3.15 -10.68 -11.60
C THR A 169 3.91 -11.97 -11.93
N LEU A 170 4.20 -12.79 -10.92
CA LEU A 170 4.94 -14.04 -11.05
C LEU A 170 3.99 -15.24 -11.14
N ASP A 171 4.38 -16.23 -11.92
CA ASP A 171 3.70 -17.52 -11.92
C ASP A 171 3.76 -18.16 -10.52
N HIS A 172 2.76 -19.01 -10.21
CA HIS A 172 2.66 -19.62 -8.87
C HIS A 172 3.91 -20.40 -8.48
N ASP A 173 4.55 -21.04 -9.44
CA ASP A 173 5.72 -21.92 -9.25
C ASP A 173 7.05 -21.19 -9.51
N ASP A 174 7.04 -19.86 -9.65
CA ASP A 174 8.26 -19.09 -9.91
C ASP A 174 9.18 -19.13 -8.68
N PRO A 175 10.43 -19.60 -8.80
CA PRO A 175 11.37 -19.70 -7.68
C PRO A 175 11.69 -18.33 -7.05
N VAL A 176 11.51 -17.24 -7.77
CA VAL A 176 11.70 -15.87 -7.27
C VAL A 176 10.72 -15.56 -6.13
N ARG A 177 9.50 -16.12 -6.18
CA ARG A 177 8.48 -15.92 -5.10
C ARG A 177 8.99 -16.36 -3.73
N GLU A 178 9.69 -17.49 -3.66
CA GLU A 178 10.23 -17.98 -2.39
C GLU A 178 11.26 -17.00 -1.81
N ASN A 179 12.15 -16.48 -2.69
CA ASN A 179 13.14 -15.50 -2.26
C ASN A 179 12.49 -14.19 -1.81
N MET A 180 11.50 -13.70 -2.55
CA MET A 180 10.74 -12.49 -2.19
C MET A 180 10.05 -12.63 -0.84
N ASN A 181 9.41 -13.77 -0.58
CA ASN A 181 8.77 -14.05 0.72
C ASN A 181 9.80 -14.11 1.87
N LYS A 182 11.00 -14.66 1.63
CA LYS A 182 12.09 -14.64 2.62
C LYS A 182 12.51 -13.21 2.96
N VAL A 183 12.63 -12.34 1.95
CA VAL A 183 12.93 -10.92 2.17
C VAL A 183 11.82 -10.25 2.96
N LEU A 184 10.54 -10.50 2.61
CA LEU A 184 9.38 -9.97 3.33
C LEU A 184 9.41 -10.33 4.80
N GLU A 185 9.59 -11.63 5.11
CA GLU A 185 9.60 -12.11 6.50
C GLU A 185 10.79 -11.53 7.30
N LYS A 186 11.96 -11.40 6.69
CA LYS A 186 13.11 -10.75 7.30
C LYS A 186 12.83 -9.29 7.67
N ILE A 187 12.34 -8.51 6.72
CA ILE A 187 12.04 -7.09 6.95
C ILE A 187 10.94 -6.92 8.02
N ARG A 188 9.86 -7.70 7.96
CA ARG A 188 8.79 -7.66 8.97
C ARG A 188 9.30 -8.04 10.36
N SER A 189 10.10 -9.09 10.46
CA SER A 189 10.68 -9.53 11.73
C SER A 189 11.61 -8.47 12.28
N TRP A 190 12.45 -7.87 11.43
CA TRP A 190 13.36 -6.82 11.84
C TRP A 190 12.61 -5.59 12.36
N ILE A 191 11.60 -5.10 11.65
CA ILE A 191 10.78 -3.95 12.10
C ILE A 191 10.18 -4.25 13.47
N LYS A 192 9.64 -5.46 13.67
CA LYS A 192 9.05 -5.85 14.96
C LYS A 192 10.07 -5.81 16.10
N VAL A 193 11.27 -6.33 15.89
CA VAL A 193 12.34 -6.34 16.90
C VAL A 193 12.83 -4.91 17.13
N ALA A 194 13.13 -4.17 16.06
CA ALA A 194 13.61 -2.80 16.15
C ALA A 194 12.61 -1.85 16.83
N THR A 195 11.30 -2.08 16.67
CA THR A 195 10.27 -1.32 17.40
C THR A 195 10.43 -1.52 18.91
N VAL A 196 10.58 -2.77 19.36
CA VAL A 196 10.79 -3.06 20.79
C VAL A 196 12.10 -2.45 21.30
N ASP A 197 13.18 -2.54 20.51
CA ASP A 197 14.46 -1.96 20.88
C ASP A 197 14.37 -0.43 21.04
N VAL A 198 13.68 0.25 20.12
CA VAL A 198 13.41 1.70 20.22
C VAL A 198 12.58 2.04 21.45
N GLU A 199 11.54 1.26 21.76
CA GLU A 199 10.72 1.46 22.97
C GLU A 199 11.55 1.31 24.24
N VAL A 200 12.44 0.32 24.32
CA VAL A 200 13.37 0.12 25.46
C VAL A 200 14.32 1.30 25.59
N GLU A 201 14.89 1.78 24.48
CA GLU A 201 15.79 2.96 24.49
C GLU A 201 15.05 4.24 24.93
N LEU A 202 13.77 4.39 24.58
CA LEU A 202 12.94 5.50 25.05
C LEU A 202 12.67 5.41 26.56
N ASP A 203 12.43 4.22 27.07
CA ASP A 203 12.27 4.01 28.52
C ASP A 203 13.57 4.34 29.27
N MET A 204 14.73 3.94 28.75
CA MET A 204 16.04 4.32 29.29
C MET A 204 16.26 5.85 29.23
N PHE A 205 15.91 6.48 28.10
CA PHE A 205 15.99 7.94 27.98
C PHE A 205 15.18 8.67 29.06
N HIS A 206 13.95 8.21 29.32
CA HIS A 206 13.10 8.83 30.33
C HIS A 206 13.49 8.46 31.76
N GLY A 207 13.97 7.25 31.98
CA GLY A 207 14.36 6.73 33.29
C GLY A 207 15.81 7.10 33.67
N ASP A 208 16.77 6.43 33.07
CA ASP A 208 18.19 6.49 33.47
C ASP A 208 18.83 7.84 33.14
N PHE A 209 18.44 8.46 32.01
CA PHE A 209 18.96 9.75 31.58
C PHE A 209 18.09 10.93 31.99
N ASN A 210 16.97 10.69 32.69
CA ASN A 210 16.03 11.73 33.14
C ASN A 210 15.66 12.72 32.01
N SER A 211 15.48 12.22 30.80
CA SER A 211 15.21 12.98 29.57
C SER A 211 16.31 13.97 29.15
N SER A 212 17.56 13.75 29.62
CA SER A 212 18.72 14.52 29.18
C SER A 212 19.23 14.05 27.82
N ARG A 213 18.88 14.76 26.74
CA ARG A 213 19.36 14.45 25.37
C ARG A 213 20.88 14.38 25.25
N LYS A 214 21.57 15.26 25.96
CA LYS A 214 23.04 15.33 25.92
C LYS A 214 23.67 14.08 26.53
N ASP A 215 23.17 13.66 27.68
CA ASP A 215 23.75 12.51 28.39
C ASP A 215 23.39 11.21 27.64
N TYR A 216 22.16 11.06 27.18
CA TYR A 216 21.77 9.96 26.32
C TYR A 216 22.62 9.88 25.04
N ALA A 217 22.84 11.02 24.35
CA ALA A 217 23.64 11.04 23.13
C ALA A 217 25.10 10.66 23.35
N ILE A 218 25.68 10.96 24.52
CA ILE A 218 27.07 10.60 24.86
C ILE A 218 27.19 9.08 25.00
N GLU A 219 26.23 8.42 25.64
CA GLU A 219 26.27 6.99 25.96
C GLU A 219 25.79 6.13 24.77
N SER A 220 24.73 6.55 24.07
CA SER A 220 24.02 5.73 23.11
C SER A 220 24.40 6.01 21.63
N ASN A 221 25.33 6.95 21.34
CA ASN A 221 25.63 7.34 19.95
C ASN A 221 26.22 6.23 19.05
N LYS A 222 26.61 5.11 19.62
CA LYS A 222 27.12 3.95 18.89
C LYS A 222 26.02 2.92 18.54
N ASP A 223 24.82 3.08 19.09
CA ASP A 223 23.71 2.22 18.78
C ASP A 223 23.28 2.42 17.30
N PRO A 224 23.08 1.36 16.53
CA PRO A 224 22.61 1.46 15.13
C PRO A 224 21.31 2.25 14.99
N LEU A 225 20.40 2.13 15.96
CA LEU A 225 19.09 2.80 15.97
C LEU A 225 19.12 4.18 16.66
N PHE A 226 20.27 4.64 17.15
CA PHE A 226 20.40 5.95 17.83
C PHE A 226 19.71 7.09 17.06
N SER A 227 19.91 7.15 15.74
CA SER A 227 19.32 8.20 14.92
C SER A 227 17.78 8.11 14.83
N VAL A 228 17.22 6.90 14.94
CA VAL A 228 15.79 6.66 15.00
C VAL A 228 15.25 7.14 16.35
N VAL A 229 15.85 6.67 17.45
CA VAL A 229 15.44 7.04 18.81
C VAL A 229 15.46 8.56 19.00
N MET A 230 16.50 9.25 18.53
CA MET A 230 16.60 10.71 18.64
C MET A 230 15.46 11.44 17.92
N LYS A 231 15.00 10.93 16.79
CA LYS A 231 13.88 11.52 16.04
C LYS A 231 12.53 11.21 16.71
N VAL A 232 12.39 10.01 17.29
CA VAL A 232 11.19 9.67 18.07
C VAL A 232 11.10 10.53 19.34
N ILE A 233 12.22 10.82 20.00
CA ILE A 233 12.28 11.80 21.10
C ILE A 233 11.82 13.19 20.62
N ASP A 234 12.02 13.54 19.35
CA ASP A 234 11.55 14.79 18.74
C ASP A 234 10.05 14.76 18.35
N GLY A 235 9.38 13.64 18.59
CA GLY A 235 7.93 13.48 18.38
C GLY A 235 7.54 12.80 17.07
N ASN A 236 8.50 12.23 16.35
CA ASN A 236 8.22 11.45 15.14
C ASN A 236 7.68 10.06 15.49
N ASP A 237 6.94 9.45 14.57
CA ASP A 237 6.45 8.08 14.71
C ASP A 237 7.58 7.05 14.59
N ILE A 238 7.53 6.00 15.42
CA ILE A 238 8.55 4.94 15.45
C ILE A 238 8.60 4.21 14.11
N TYR A 239 7.44 3.82 13.58
CA TYR A 239 7.36 3.04 12.35
C TYR A 239 7.91 3.84 11.15
N ASP A 240 7.52 5.11 11.03
CA ASP A 240 7.97 5.99 9.95
C ASP A 240 9.48 6.19 9.97
N GLU A 241 10.07 6.33 11.16
CA GLU A 241 11.52 6.47 11.28
C GLU A 241 12.27 5.16 11.03
N LEU A 242 11.69 4.01 11.38
CA LEU A 242 12.24 2.70 11.01
C LEU A 242 12.17 2.46 9.50
N VAL A 243 11.06 2.81 8.85
CA VAL A 243 10.93 2.77 7.38
C VAL A 243 11.97 3.66 6.72
N SER A 244 12.14 4.88 7.22
CA SER A 244 13.17 5.82 6.73
C SER A 244 14.58 5.30 6.95
N TYR A 245 14.83 4.59 8.05
CA TYR A 245 16.10 3.93 8.35
C TYR A 245 16.38 2.82 7.33
N ILE A 246 15.41 1.92 7.09
CA ILE A 246 15.56 0.85 6.10
C ILE A 246 15.85 1.45 4.72
N ARG A 247 15.08 2.41 4.25
CA ARG A 247 15.28 3.06 2.94
C ARG A 247 16.69 3.62 2.76
N ARG A 248 17.23 4.28 3.78
CA ARG A 248 18.59 4.82 3.72
C ARG A 248 19.66 3.74 3.60
N ASN A 249 19.45 2.60 4.24
CA ASN A 249 20.41 1.50 4.30
C ASN A 249 20.22 0.47 3.17
N THR A 250 19.13 0.55 2.39
CA THR A 250 18.81 -0.42 1.33
C THR A 250 18.57 0.22 -0.04
N ASN A 251 18.97 1.48 -0.23
CA ASN A 251 18.74 2.24 -1.45
C ASN A 251 19.55 1.75 -2.67
N ARG A 252 20.53 0.87 -2.46
CA ARG A 252 21.32 0.21 -3.51
C ARG A 252 21.31 -1.29 -3.29
N LEU A 253 21.51 -2.04 -4.37
CA LEU A 253 21.50 -3.50 -4.33
C LEU A 253 22.53 -4.08 -3.36
N GLU A 254 23.74 -3.53 -3.37
CA GLU A 254 24.83 -3.97 -2.49
C GLU A 254 24.47 -3.75 -1.02
N THR A 255 24.00 -2.54 -0.68
CA THR A 255 23.64 -2.19 0.70
C THR A 255 22.39 -2.95 1.17
N ALA A 256 21.43 -3.21 0.28
CA ALA A 256 20.27 -4.05 0.60
C ALA A 256 20.68 -5.50 0.94
N ARG A 257 21.62 -6.05 0.17
CA ARG A 257 22.15 -7.39 0.43
C ARG A 257 22.95 -7.48 1.73
N GLU A 258 23.73 -6.45 2.04
CA GLU A 258 24.44 -6.36 3.32
C GLU A 258 23.44 -6.28 4.49
N PHE A 259 22.49 -5.37 4.41
CA PHE A 259 21.42 -5.23 5.41
C PHE A 259 20.68 -6.55 5.67
N LEU A 260 20.27 -7.26 4.59
CA LEU A 260 19.59 -8.55 4.71
C LEU A 260 20.45 -9.69 5.25
N LYS A 261 21.77 -9.55 5.32
CA LYS A 261 22.67 -10.52 5.96
C LYS A 261 22.79 -10.27 7.47
N GLU A 262 22.65 -9.01 7.87
CA GLU A 262 22.77 -8.60 9.27
C GLU A 262 21.50 -8.89 10.08
N ILE A 263 20.33 -9.00 9.40
CA ILE A 263 19.02 -9.22 10.02
C ILE A 263 18.51 -10.67 9.91
#